data_d005f2f9390ad318a02ea800d19aea13
#
_entry.id   d005f2f9390ad318a02ea800d19aea13
#
_cell.length_a   1.000
_cell.length_b   1.000
_cell.length_c   1.000
_cell.angle_alpha   90.00
_cell.angle_beta   90.00
_cell.angle_gamma   90.00
#
_symmetry.space_group_name_H-M   'P 1'
#
loop_
_entity.id
_entity.type
_entity.pdbx_description
1 polymer ?
#
loop_
_entity_poly.entity_id
_entity_poly.type
_entity_poly.pdbx_seq_one_letter_code
_entity_poly.pdbx_strand_id
1 'polypeptide(L)'
;MSEADGPQRTLPIGEGLEIPLAEITLRASRSSGPGGQHANVTASRVEASFDVLASRSLSETQRERVLARAGPRLVAVAQDERSQTRNRELALRRLAQRLSLALAVPRARHATRPSAASRARRLERKRRAGARKLSRRRPRPGADDD
;
A
#
# COMPACT_ATOMS: atom_id res chain seq x y z
N MET A 1 9.54 -37.23 -23.30
CA MET A 1 8.98 -36.24 -24.25
C MET A 1 8.53 -35.07 -23.42
N SER A 2 9.39 -34.05 -23.39
CA SER A 2 9.12 -32.81 -22.66
C SER A 2 8.14 -32.01 -23.48
N GLU A 3 6.94 -31.80 -22.95
CA GLU A 3 5.96 -30.92 -23.54
C GLU A 3 6.45 -29.45 -23.46
N ALA A 4 6.51 -28.89 -24.62
CA ALA A 4 6.94 -27.59 -25.01
C ALA A 4 6.49 -26.47 -24.08
N ASP A 5 7.48 -25.71 -23.68
CA ASP A 5 7.48 -24.35 -23.19
C ASP A 5 6.75 -23.40 -24.16
N GLY A 6 5.43 -23.37 -24.08
CA GLY A 6 4.66 -22.28 -24.63
C GLY A 6 5.00 -21.01 -23.86
N PRO A 7 4.81 -19.80 -24.41
CA PRO A 7 5.20 -18.54 -23.76
C PRO A 7 4.64 -18.53 -22.34
N GLN A 8 5.50 -18.71 -21.35
CA GLN A 8 5.10 -18.72 -19.94
C GLN A 8 4.48 -17.38 -19.65
N ARG A 9 3.17 -17.38 -19.42
CA ARG A 9 2.46 -16.17 -19.01
C ARG A 9 3.04 -15.70 -17.70
N THR A 10 3.66 -14.53 -17.70
CA THR A 10 4.27 -13.93 -16.51
C THR A 10 3.43 -12.76 -16.00
N LEU A 11 3.56 -12.47 -14.72
CA LEU A 11 3.01 -11.29 -14.07
C LEU A 11 4.16 -10.31 -13.83
N PRO A 12 4.17 -9.14 -14.53
CA PRO A 12 5.19 -8.12 -14.29
C PRO A 12 4.94 -7.44 -12.93
N ILE A 13 6.01 -7.33 -12.11
CA ILE A 13 5.95 -6.75 -10.77
C ILE A 13 6.55 -5.34 -10.72
N GLY A 14 7.32 -4.95 -11.72
CA GLY A 14 8.09 -3.71 -11.79
C GLY A 14 9.59 -3.96 -11.67
N GLU A 15 10.40 -2.97 -12.06
CA GLU A 15 11.87 -3.04 -12.03
C GLU A 15 12.49 -4.29 -12.69
N GLY A 16 11.82 -4.83 -13.73
CA GLY A 16 12.30 -6.00 -14.48
C GLY A 16 12.07 -7.36 -13.82
N LEU A 17 11.35 -7.42 -12.70
CA LEU A 17 10.94 -8.69 -12.09
C LEU A 17 9.62 -9.17 -12.71
N GLU A 18 9.63 -10.41 -13.17
CA GLU A 18 8.45 -11.11 -13.68
C GLU A 18 8.25 -12.41 -12.91
N ILE A 19 7.03 -12.68 -12.48
CA ILE A 19 6.66 -13.91 -11.79
C ILE A 19 5.86 -14.79 -12.75
N PRO A 20 6.28 -16.03 -13.03
CA PRO A 20 5.49 -16.97 -13.79
C PRO A 20 4.12 -17.20 -13.13
N LEU A 21 3.05 -17.21 -13.91
CA LEU A 21 1.71 -17.51 -13.37
C LEU A 21 1.61 -18.88 -12.74
N ALA A 22 2.53 -19.78 -13.04
CA ALA A 22 2.63 -21.12 -12.41
C ALA A 22 2.97 -21.02 -10.89
N GLU A 23 3.64 -19.95 -10.44
CA GLU A 23 3.92 -19.70 -9.02
C GLU A 23 2.73 -19.05 -8.28
N ILE A 24 1.66 -18.67 -9.01
CA ILE A 24 0.50 -18.00 -8.44
C ILE A 24 -0.68 -18.95 -8.43
N THR A 25 -1.21 -19.21 -7.25
CA THR A 25 -2.43 -20.00 -7.11
C THR A 25 -3.66 -19.10 -7.26
N LEU A 26 -4.54 -19.45 -8.19
CA LEU A 26 -5.81 -18.76 -8.41
C LEU A 26 -6.96 -19.65 -7.96
N ARG A 27 -7.84 -19.10 -7.11
CA ARG A 27 -9.07 -19.76 -6.65
C ARG A 27 -10.27 -18.90 -6.96
N ALA A 28 -11.28 -19.51 -7.57
CA ALA A 28 -12.59 -18.88 -7.77
C ALA A 28 -13.56 -19.37 -6.70
N SER A 29 -14.38 -18.46 -6.18
CA SER A 29 -15.41 -18.76 -5.20
C SER A 29 -16.65 -17.89 -5.46
N ARG A 30 -17.75 -18.22 -4.84
CA ARG A 30 -18.94 -17.38 -4.87
C ARG A 30 -18.66 -16.06 -4.14
N SER A 31 -19.19 -14.96 -4.66
CA SER A 31 -19.07 -13.67 -3.99
C SER A 31 -19.91 -13.68 -2.71
N SER A 32 -19.34 -13.21 -1.60
CA SER A 32 -20.06 -13.00 -0.35
C SER A 32 -20.61 -11.56 -0.36
N GLY A 33 -21.94 -11.42 -0.37
CA GLY A 33 -22.60 -10.11 -0.29
C GLY A 33 -24.12 -10.22 -0.43
N PRO A 34 -24.90 -9.20 -0.03
CA PRO A 34 -26.34 -9.14 -0.27
C PRO A 34 -26.56 -8.88 -1.77
N GLY A 35 -26.53 -9.92 -2.56
CA GLY A 35 -26.74 -9.88 -4.02
C GLY A 35 -27.81 -10.86 -4.42
N GLY A 36 -28.58 -10.49 -5.45
CA GLY A 36 -29.64 -11.33 -6.00
C GLY A 36 -29.13 -12.67 -6.55
N GLN A 37 -30.01 -13.47 -7.17
CA GLN A 37 -29.74 -14.84 -7.62
C GLN A 37 -28.45 -15.05 -8.41
N HIS A 38 -27.97 -14.05 -9.15
CA HIS A 38 -26.74 -14.11 -9.94
C HIS A 38 -25.49 -14.27 -9.05
N ALA A 39 -25.42 -13.60 -7.90
CA ALA A 39 -24.29 -13.69 -6.97
C ALA A 39 -24.18 -15.06 -6.29
N ASN A 40 -25.32 -15.75 -6.13
CA ASN A 40 -25.39 -17.08 -5.51
C ASN A 40 -25.04 -18.22 -6.46
N VAL A 41 -25.12 -18.00 -7.77
CA VAL A 41 -24.91 -19.03 -8.82
C VAL A 41 -23.52 -18.92 -9.45
N THR A 42 -22.98 -17.71 -9.58
CA THR A 42 -21.71 -17.48 -10.32
C THR A 42 -20.53 -17.30 -9.37
N ALA A 43 -19.50 -18.13 -9.54
CA ALA A 43 -18.23 -18.00 -8.81
C ALA A 43 -17.38 -16.86 -9.38
N SER A 44 -17.80 -15.60 -9.16
CA SER A 44 -17.13 -14.42 -9.72
C SER A 44 -16.00 -13.88 -8.85
N ARG A 45 -15.97 -14.23 -7.56
CA ARG A 45 -14.86 -13.85 -6.68
C ARG A 45 -13.62 -14.65 -7.00
N VAL A 46 -12.49 -13.96 -7.20
CA VAL A 46 -11.18 -14.59 -7.45
C VAL A 46 -10.19 -14.18 -6.38
N GLU A 47 -9.50 -15.16 -5.87
CA GLU A 47 -8.36 -15.02 -4.96
C GLU A 47 -7.08 -15.44 -5.68
N ALA A 48 -6.09 -14.54 -5.70
CA ALA A 48 -4.74 -14.83 -6.16
C ALA A 48 -3.81 -14.91 -4.95
N SER A 49 -3.07 -16.01 -4.81
CA SER A 49 -2.11 -16.19 -3.74
C SER A 49 -0.74 -16.56 -4.27
N PHE A 50 0.29 -16.04 -3.62
CA PHE A 50 1.69 -16.24 -3.93
C PHE A 50 2.45 -16.68 -2.68
N ASP A 51 3.17 -17.78 -2.78
CA ASP A 51 4.02 -18.30 -1.70
C ASP A 51 5.45 -17.81 -1.88
N VAL A 52 5.90 -16.98 -0.95
CA VAL A 52 7.21 -16.33 -0.99
C VAL A 52 8.34 -17.31 -0.78
N LEU A 53 8.12 -18.33 0.07
CA LEU A 53 9.14 -19.33 0.39
C LEU A 53 9.35 -20.33 -0.75
N ALA A 54 8.27 -20.71 -1.43
CA ALA A 54 8.31 -21.65 -2.54
C ALA A 54 8.75 -21.02 -3.87
N SER A 55 8.77 -19.68 -3.97
CA SER A 55 9.10 -18.97 -5.21
C SER A 55 10.55 -19.19 -5.63
N ARG A 56 10.73 -19.48 -6.92
CA ARG A 56 12.05 -19.56 -7.57
C ARG A 56 12.42 -18.27 -8.30
N SER A 57 11.47 -17.38 -8.48
CA SER A 57 11.64 -16.11 -9.21
C SER A 57 12.22 -14.99 -8.34
N LEU A 58 12.17 -15.12 -7.02
CA LEU A 58 12.72 -14.15 -6.08
C LEU A 58 14.17 -14.47 -5.73
N SER A 59 15.05 -13.46 -5.79
CA SER A 59 16.39 -13.58 -5.18
C SER A 59 16.28 -13.65 -3.65
N GLU A 60 17.35 -14.12 -2.98
CA GLU A 60 17.35 -14.23 -1.53
C GLU A 60 17.05 -12.89 -0.83
N THR A 61 17.70 -11.83 -1.27
CA THR A 61 17.47 -10.48 -0.73
C THR A 61 16.05 -9.95 -0.97
N GLN A 62 15.43 -10.31 -2.11
CA GLN A 62 14.04 -9.98 -2.40
C GLN A 62 13.09 -10.79 -1.50
N ARG A 63 13.35 -12.07 -1.34
CA ARG A 63 12.58 -12.97 -0.47
C ARG A 63 12.57 -12.46 0.97
N GLU A 64 13.74 -12.16 1.54
CA GLU A 64 13.86 -11.61 2.89
C GLU A 64 13.06 -10.30 3.06
N ARG A 65 13.12 -9.38 2.09
CA ARG A 65 12.34 -8.14 2.12
C ARG A 65 10.84 -8.39 2.13
N VAL A 66 10.38 -9.29 1.27
CA VAL A 66 8.96 -9.62 1.18
C VAL A 66 8.49 -10.29 2.46
N LEU A 67 9.27 -11.24 3.00
CA LEU A 67 8.97 -11.91 4.26
C LEU A 67 8.86 -10.90 5.42
N ALA A 68 9.80 -9.96 5.52
CA ALA A 68 9.80 -8.96 6.57
C ALA A 68 8.61 -7.99 6.53
N ARG A 69 8.05 -7.73 5.35
CA ARG A 69 7.00 -6.72 5.16
C ARG A 69 5.60 -7.28 4.95
N ALA A 70 5.50 -8.40 4.31
CA ALA A 70 4.23 -8.97 3.87
C ALA A 70 3.99 -10.41 4.37
N GLY A 71 5.02 -11.03 4.96
CA GLY A 71 4.97 -12.40 5.45
C GLY A 71 5.18 -13.45 4.37
N PRO A 72 5.02 -14.73 4.71
CA PRO A 72 5.36 -15.86 3.84
C PRO A 72 4.37 -16.04 2.67
N ARG A 73 3.18 -15.50 2.77
CA ARG A 73 2.14 -15.65 1.76
C ARG A 73 1.43 -14.34 1.50
N LEU A 74 1.44 -13.91 0.24
CA LEU A 74 0.65 -12.77 -0.21
C LEU A 74 -0.66 -13.26 -0.81
N VAL A 75 -1.76 -12.59 -0.47
CA VAL A 75 -3.09 -12.90 -1.01
C VAL A 75 -3.74 -11.62 -1.49
N ALA A 76 -4.33 -11.66 -2.66
CA ALA A 76 -5.14 -10.57 -3.20
C ALA A 76 -6.49 -11.12 -3.69
N VAL A 77 -7.56 -10.42 -3.35
CA VAL A 77 -8.93 -10.81 -3.70
C VAL A 77 -9.56 -9.75 -4.59
N ALA A 78 -10.32 -10.20 -5.58
CA ALA A 78 -11.17 -9.35 -6.41
C ALA A 78 -12.56 -9.95 -6.55
N GLN A 79 -13.58 -9.13 -6.29
CA GLN A 79 -14.99 -9.47 -6.45
C GLN A 79 -15.81 -8.25 -6.94
N ASP A 80 -15.12 -7.28 -7.52
CA ASP A 80 -15.67 -5.97 -7.88
C ASP A 80 -16.54 -6.04 -9.14
N GLU A 81 -16.20 -6.98 -10.02
CA GLU A 81 -16.85 -7.15 -11.30
C GLU A 81 -17.76 -8.39 -11.31
N ARG A 82 -18.75 -8.39 -12.19
CA ARG A 82 -19.61 -9.57 -12.43
C ARG A 82 -18.88 -10.67 -13.19
N SER A 83 -17.84 -10.33 -13.94
CA SER A 83 -17.05 -11.25 -14.75
C SER A 83 -15.90 -11.84 -13.94
N GLN A 84 -15.85 -13.17 -13.87
CA GLN A 84 -14.73 -13.91 -13.25
C GLN A 84 -13.38 -13.57 -13.91
N THR A 85 -13.38 -13.44 -15.24
CA THR A 85 -12.15 -13.10 -16.01
C THR A 85 -11.61 -11.73 -15.60
N ARG A 86 -12.47 -10.71 -15.50
CA ARG A 86 -12.08 -9.38 -15.06
C ARG A 86 -11.60 -9.37 -13.61
N ASN A 87 -12.26 -10.11 -12.72
CA ASN A 87 -11.81 -10.28 -11.34
C ASN A 87 -10.48 -11.00 -11.24
N ARG A 88 -10.22 -11.99 -12.13
CA ARG A 88 -8.91 -12.65 -12.21
C ARG A 88 -7.79 -11.67 -12.54
N GLU A 89 -7.98 -10.85 -13.56
CA GLU A 89 -7.02 -9.81 -13.93
C GLU A 89 -6.82 -8.78 -12.82
N LEU A 90 -7.90 -8.39 -12.14
CA LEU A 90 -7.86 -7.44 -11.04
C LEU A 90 -7.12 -8.02 -9.82
N ALA A 91 -7.37 -9.30 -9.49
CA ALA A 91 -6.66 -9.99 -8.40
C ALA A 91 -5.15 -10.10 -8.68
N LEU A 92 -4.77 -10.42 -9.92
CA LEU A 92 -3.36 -10.45 -10.34
C LEU A 92 -2.71 -9.07 -10.26
N ARG A 93 -3.37 -8.01 -10.73
CA ARG A 93 -2.87 -6.62 -10.61
C ARG A 93 -2.69 -6.21 -9.15
N ARG A 94 -3.64 -6.54 -8.28
CA ARG A 94 -3.55 -6.27 -6.84
C ARG A 94 -2.41 -7.04 -6.18
N LEU A 95 -2.20 -8.28 -6.58
CA LEU A 95 -1.08 -9.10 -6.10
C LEU A 95 0.26 -8.51 -6.52
N ALA A 96 0.39 -8.12 -7.81
CA ALA A 96 1.58 -7.45 -8.34
C ALA A 96 1.90 -6.16 -7.58
N GLN A 97 0.89 -5.33 -7.33
CA GLN A 97 1.05 -4.09 -6.58
C GLN A 97 1.51 -4.34 -5.12
N ARG A 98 0.93 -5.34 -4.44
CA ARG A 98 1.35 -5.71 -3.09
C ARG A 98 2.79 -6.19 -3.05
N LEU A 99 3.18 -7.03 -4.01
CA LEU A 99 4.54 -7.54 -4.12
C LEU A 99 5.54 -6.42 -4.45
N SER A 100 5.21 -5.52 -5.37
CA SER A 100 6.01 -4.34 -5.70
C SER A 100 6.22 -3.44 -4.47
N LEU A 101 5.17 -3.18 -3.69
CA LEU A 101 5.29 -2.40 -2.45
C LEU A 101 6.16 -3.11 -1.40
N ALA A 102 6.08 -4.44 -1.30
CA ALA A 102 6.92 -5.20 -0.38
C ALA A 102 8.39 -5.20 -0.79
N LEU A 103 8.68 -5.18 -2.08
CA LEU A 103 10.02 -5.13 -2.66
C LEU A 103 10.63 -3.72 -2.64
N ALA A 104 9.81 -2.66 -2.64
CA ALA A 104 10.27 -1.28 -2.73
C ALA A 104 11.32 -0.96 -1.66
N VAL A 105 12.45 -0.42 -2.05
CA VAL A 105 13.46 0.07 -1.12
C VAL A 105 13.07 1.49 -0.69
N PRO A 106 12.82 1.76 0.61
CA PRO A 106 12.51 3.10 1.04
C PRO A 106 13.67 4.03 0.71
N ARG A 107 13.38 5.11 0.04
CA ARG A 107 14.38 6.16 -0.19
C ARG A 107 14.82 6.71 1.17
N ALA A 108 16.12 6.80 1.40
CA ALA A 108 16.66 7.39 2.64
C ALA A 108 16.05 8.79 2.82
N ARG A 109 15.41 9.02 3.96
CA ARG A 109 14.79 10.31 4.27
C ARG A 109 15.90 11.26 4.73
N HIS A 110 16.27 12.17 3.85
CA HIS A 110 17.20 13.24 4.23
C HIS A 110 16.47 14.25 5.12
N ALA A 111 17.09 14.61 6.26
CA ALA A 111 16.57 15.64 7.12
C ALA A 111 16.57 16.98 6.36
N THR A 112 15.38 17.54 6.13
CA THR A 112 15.24 18.85 5.50
C THR A 112 15.20 19.94 6.56
N ARG A 113 15.99 21.00 6.37
CA ARG A 113 15.90 22.18 7.24
C ARG A 113 14.61 22.96 6.94
N PRO A 114 13.93 23.51 7.97
CA PRO A 114 12.77 24.34 7.75
C PRO A 114 13.10 25.53 6.85
N SER A 115 12.25 25.82 5.86
CA SER A 115 12.44 26.96 4.97
C SER A 115 12.44 28.30 5.72
N ALA A 116 13.07 29.33 5.16
CA ALA A 116 13.05 30.69 5.73
C ALA A 116 11.61 31.18 5.95
N ALA A 117 10.71 30.92 4.99
CA ALA A 117 9.29 31.26 5.09
C ALA A 117 8.59 30.52 6.25
N SER A 118 8.92 29.24 6.49
CA SER A 118 8.37 28.47 7.62
C SER A 118 8.82 29.06 8.96
N ARG A 119 10.10 29.44 9.06
CA ARG A 119 10.64 30.11 10.26
C ARG A 119 9.99 31.47 10.51
N ALA A 120 9.79 32.28 9.47
CA ALA A 120 9.12 33.58 9.56
C ALA A 120 7.66 33.43 10.03
N ARG A 121 6.90 32.50 9.44
CA ARG A 121 5.51 32.21 9.86
C ARG A 121 5.43 31.74 11.31
N ARG A 122 6.37 30.91 11.77
CA ARG A 122 6.43 30.45 13.17
C ARG A 122 6.70 31.62 14.11
N LEU A 123 7.63 32.53 13.74
CA LEU A 123 7.97 33.69 14.55
C LEU A 123 6.77 34.66 14.63
N GLU A 124 6.11 34.92 13.52
CA GLU A 124 4.92 35.78 13.48
C GLU A 124 3.77 35.20 14.31
N ARG A 125 3.51 33.91 14.21
CA ARG A 125 2.52 33.21 15.05
C ARG A 125 2.84 33.37 16.53
N LYS A 126 4.12 33.24 16.90
CA LYS A 126 4.60 33.40 18.28
C LYS A 126 4.41 34.85 18.77
N ARG A 127 4.72 35.86 17.92
CA ARG A 127 4.50 37.29 18.22
C ARG A 127 3.00 37.59 18.44
N ARG A 128 2.12 37.13 17.54
CA ARG A 128 0.66 37.29 17.66
C ARG A 128 0.10 36.61 18.92
N ALA A 129 0.61 35.45 19.27
CA ALA A 129 0.21 34.76 20.50
C ALA A 129 0.70 35.51 21.75
N GLY A 130 1.90 36.08 21.73
CA GLY A 130 2.43 36.97 22.79
C GLY A 130 1.60 38.23 22.98
N ALA A 131 1.30 38.92 21.89
CA ALA A 131 0.48 40.11 21.94
C ALA A 131 -0.93 39.84 22.54
N ARG A 132 -1.56 38.72 22.14
CA ARG A 132 -2.85 38.29 22.75
C ARG A 132 -2.75 37.98 24.23
N LYS A 133 -1.62 37.41 24.70
CA LYS A 133 -1.39 37.15 26.13
C LYS A 133 -1.22 38.49 26.90
N LEU A 134 -0.48 39.42 26.35
CA LEU A 134 -0.30 40.75 26.94
C LEU A 134 -1.61 41.54 27.04
N SER A 135 -2.46 41.53 25.99
CA SER A 135 -3.76 42.25 26.03
C SER A 135 -4.75 41.65 27.04
N ARG A 136 -4.59 40.36 27.40
CA ARG A 136 -5.40 39.70 28.43
C ARG A 136 -4.87 39.88 29.84
N ARG A 137 -3.67 40.45 29.99
CA ARG A 137 -3.11 40.75 31.31
C ARG A 137 -3.84 41.92 31.89
N ARG A 138 -4.66 41.72 32.92
CA ARG A 138 -5.35 42.81 33.66
C ARG A 138 -4.30 43.81 34.13
N PRO A 139 -4.56 45.12 33.99
CA PRO A 139 -3.73 46.13 34.65
C PRO A 139 -3.68 45.83 36.15
N ARG A 140 -2.51 45.91 36.76
CA ARG A 140 -2.41 45.87 38.22
C ARG A 140 -3.15 47.08 38.75
N PRO A 141 -4.18 46.93 39.61
CA PRO A 141 -4.75 48.07 40.28
C PRO A 141 -3.72 48.54 41.32
N GLY A 142 -3.37 49.81 41.28
CA GLY A 142 -2.68 50.49 42.35
C GLY A 142 -1.18 50.72 42.11
N ALA A 143 -0.87 51.82 41.50
CA ALA A 143 0.33 52.62 41.72
C ALA A 143 0.03 54.09 41.43
N ASP A 144 -1.06 54.56 42.03
CA ASP A 144 -1.31 56.01 42.16
C ASP A 144 -1.76 56.19 43.61
N ASP A 145 -0.80 56.51 44.46
CA ASP A 145 -0.95 57.29 45.70
C ASP A 145 0.40 57.26 46.42
N ASP A 146 1.21 58.26 46.17
CA ASP A 146 1.84 59.19 47.12
C ASP A 146 2.66 60.22 46.34
#